data_6541dd741d7178f8e721c3054b866adf
#
_entry.id   6541dd741d7178f8e721c3054b866adf
#
_cell.length_a   1.000
_cell.length_b   1.000
_cell.length_c   1.000
_cell.angle_alpha   90.00
_cell.angle_beta   90.00
_cell.angle_gamma   90.00
#
_symmetry.space_group_name_H-M   'P 1'
#
loop_
_entity.id
_entity.type
_entity.pdbx_description
1 polymer ?
#
loop_
_entity_poly.entity_id
_entity_poly.type
_entity_poly.pdbx_seq_one_letter_code
_entity_poly.pdbx_strand_id
1 'polypeptide(L)'
;MTPAQRRMLIVGLVPVLALVVGGAAVTIGTIRGKLGYSYSSEFAAAQGVRITADVPTQVQASVDGKVHVTVSGSYAKAKPDLTVAPVAGVLTVGARCPDVHCHVDLTVEVPAEAAVQAKVDQASLDVTGVASRLTLDARGGSVNLARVRSPDVSVDVRGGSITLVFDNPPDRVRATANDGSITVQVPRTVPYGIDAVAAQGSTDLSVPNDQSATHQLYLRTNYGSITVQ
;
A
#
# COMPACT_ATOMS: atom_id res chain seq x y z
N MET A 1 31.36 -51.82 27.15
CA MET A 1 30.64 -51.67 25.88
C MET A 1 31.11 -52.73 24.91
N THR A 2 30.20 -53.56 24.44
CA THR A 2 30.52 -54.62 23.50
C THR A 2 30.74 -54.04 22.08
N PRO A 3 31.55 -54.67 21.22
CA PRO A 3 31.78 -54.17 19.85
C PRO A 3 30.49 -54.03 19.03
N ALA A 4 29.43 -54.81 19.35
CA ALA A 4 28.12 -54.68 18.71
C ALA A 4 27.37 -53.41 19.13
N GLN A 5 27.43 -52.99 20.37
CA GLN A 5 26.83 -51.74 20.88
C GLN A 5 27.52 -50.49 20.26
N ARG A 6 28.82 -50.55 20.04
CA ARG A 6 29.58 -49.47 19.42
C ARG A 6 29.22 -49.30 17.93
N ARG A 7 28.97 -50.40 17.19
CA ARG A 7 28.50 -50.38 15.79
C ARG A 7 27.08 -49.82 15.68
N MET A 8 26.19 -50.19 16.59
CA MET A 8 24.80 -49.70 16.58
C MET A 8 24.72 -48.19 16.90
N LEU A 9 25.57 -47.67 17.78
CA LEU A 9 25.70 -46.26 18.09
C LEU A 9 26.22 -45.47 16.88
N ILE A 10 27.22 -45.98 16.14
CA ILE A 10 27.79 -45.30 14.97
C ILE A 10 26.79 -45.30 13.82
N VAL A 11 26.07 -46.42 13.56
CA VAL A 11 25.11 -46.53 12.47
C VAL A 11 23.83 -45.69 12.70
N GLY A 12 23.42 -45.52 13.97
CA GLY A 12 22.24 -44.69 14.30
C GLY A 12 22.55 -43.21 14.52
N LEU A 13 23.66 -42.91 15.19
CA LEU A 13 23.95 -41.53 15.62
C LEU A 13 24.55 -40.67 14.49
N VAL A 14 25.37 -41.29 13.63
CA VAL A 14 26.01 -40.56 12.51
C VAL A 14 24.99 -39.99 11.53
N PRO A 15 23.99 -40.72 11.03
CA PRO A 15 23.01 -40.14 10.11
C PRO A 15 22.10 -39.10 10.78
N VAL A 16 21.76 -39.26 12.07
CA VAL A 16 20.98 -38.25 12.80
C VAL A 16 21.80 -36.98 12.99
N LEU A 17 23.10 -37.10 13.33
CA LEU A 17 23.97 -35.95 13.47
C LEU A 17 24.18 -35.22 12.11
N ALA A 18 24.31 -35.98 11.02
CA ALA A 18 24.41 -35.44 9.67
C ALA A 18 23.14 -34.69 9.24
N LEU A 19 21.94 -35.20 9.62
CA LEU A 19 20.66 -34.52 9.37
C LEU A 19 20.52 -33.24 10.19
N VAL A 20 20.91 -33.24 11.45
CA VAL A 20 20.85 -32.06 12.32
C VAL A 20 21.86 -30.99 11.86
N VAL A 21 23.08 -31.39 11.55
CA VAL A 21 24.10 -30.44 11.05
C VAL A 21 23.75 -29.93 9.64
N GLY A 22 23.27 -30.81 8.76
CA GLY A 22 22.79 -30.42 7.43
C GLY A 22 21.59 -29.48 7.48
N GLY A 23 20.60 -29.79 8.34
CA GLY A 23 19.42 -28.95 8.57
C GLY A 23 19.79 -27.59 9.16
N ALA A 24 20.70 -27.54 10.13
CA ALA A 24 21.18 -26.28 10.69
C ALA A 24 21.98 -25.44 9.68
N ALA A 25 22.79 -26.07 8.83
CA ALA A 25 23.54 -25.38 7.79
C ALA A 25 22.62 -24.76 6.73
N VAL A 26 21.54 -25.45 6.33
CA VAL A 26 20.54 -24.94 5.39
C VAL A 26 19.77 -23.76 6.01
N THR A 27 19.35 -23.87 7.28
CA THR A 27 18.63 -22.77 7.95
C THR A 27 19.53 -21.55 8.19
N ILE A 28 20.77 -21.72 8.56
CA ILE A 28 21.75 -20.63 8.71
C ILE A 28 22.09 -20.01 7.35
N GLY A 29 22.18 -20.82 6.29
CA GLY A 29 22.40 -20.33 4.90
C GLY A 29 21.27 -19.44 4.40
N THR A 30 20.01 -19.81 4.67
CA THR A 30 18.83 -19.01 4.27
C THR A 30 18.68 -17.73 5.08
N ILE A 31 19.08 -17.71 6.35
CA ILE A 31 19.08 -16.51 7.19
C ILE A 31 20.23 -15.55 6.81
N ARG A 32 21.40 -16.08 6.47
CA ARG A 32 22.55 -15.28 6.04
C ARG A 32 22.46 -14.72 4.62
N GLY A 33 21.51 -15.21 3.81
CA GLY A 33 21.30 -14.76 2.43
C GLY A 33 20.49 -13.47 2.28
N LYS A 34 19.84 -12.96 3.35
CA LYS A 34 19.07 -11.71 3.30
C LYS A 34 19.89 -10.56 3.87
N LEU A 35 20.02 -9.51 3.10
CA LEU A 35 20.64 -8.24 3.50
C LEU A 35 19.56 -7.24 3.86
N GLY A 36 19.69 -6.55 4.99
CA GLY A 36 18.83 -5.46 5.37
C GLY A 36 19.02 -4.28 4.40
N TYR A 37 17.91 -3.63 4.06
CA TYR A 37 17.89 -2.39 3.30
C TYR A 37 17.20 -1.31 4.13
N SER A 38 17.82 -0.15 4.25
CA SER A 38 17.25 1.03 4.88
C SER A 38 17.72 2.27 4.15
N TYR A 39 16.77 3.09 3.76
CA TYR A 39 16.99 4.41 3.18
C TYR A 39 16.09 5.40 3.90
N SER A 40 16.58 6.56 4.25
CA SER A 40 15.79 7.66 4.79
C SER A 40 16.35 8.98 4.27
N SER A 41 15.46 9.85 3.80
CA SER A 41 15.85 11.16 3.30
C SER A 41 14.74 12.17 3.54
N GLU A 42 15.13 13.40 3.81
CA GLU A 42 14.24 14.53 4.05
C GLU A 42 14.38 15.55 2.91
N PHE A 43 13.26 16.10 2.48
CA PHE A 43 13.18 17.13 1.44
C PHE A 43 12.37 18.31 1.93
N ALA A 44 12.68 19.49 1.41
CA ALA A 44 11.86 20.68 1.67
C ALA A 44 10.40 20.45 1.24
N ALA A 45 9.50 21.25 1.76
CA ALA A 45 8.09 21.21 1.38
C ALA A 45 7.93 21.25 -0.15
N ALA A 46 7.18 20.29 -0.69
CA ALA A 46 6.85 20.21 -2.12
C ALA A 46 5.38 20.57 -2.35
N GLN A 47 5.08 21.17 -3.49
CA GLN A 47 3.69 21.45 -3.90
C GLN A 47 2.92 20.17 -4.22
N GLY A 48 3.62 19.12 -4.57
CA GLY A 48 3.06 17.80 -4.82
C GLY A 48 4.09 16.70 -4.75
N VAL A 49 3.60 15.48 -4.59
CA VAL A 49 4.43 14.27 -4.58
C VAL A 49 3.86 13.29 -5.60
N ARG A 50 4.75 12.76 -6.45
CA ARG A 50 4.41 11.71 -7.41
C ARG A 50 5.12 10.43 -7.03
N ILE A 51 4.35 9.37 -6.78
CA ILE A 51 4.85 8.06 -6.36
C ILE A 51 4.60 7.04 -7.46
N THR A 52 5.62 6.23 -7.77
CA THR A 52 5.47 5.05 -8.64
C THR A 52 6.17 3.88 -7.97
N ALA A 53 5.42 2.85 -7.57
CA ALA A 53 5.97 1.75 -6.79
C ALA A 53 5.37 0.40 -7.21
N ASP A 54 6.14 -0.67 -7.03
CA ASP A 54 5.68 -2.06 -7.06
C ASP A 54 5.89 -2.75 -5.69
N VAL A 55 5.96 -1.96 -4.64
CA VAL A 55 6.12 -2.37 -3.25
C VAL A 55 5.01 -1.77 -2.38
N PRO A 56 4.67 -2.38 -1.24
CA PRO A 56 3.71 -1.81 -0.30
C PRO A 56 4.07 -0.36 0.03
N THR A 57 3.10 0.53 -0.13
CA THR A 57 3.33 1.97 -0.05
C THR A 57 2.40 2.61 0.96
N GLN A 58 2.97 3.35 1.89
CA GLN A 58 2.24 4.18 2.85
C GLN A 58 2.50 5.65 2.57
N VAL A 59 1.44 6.44 2.52
CA VAL A 59 1.51 7.90 2.42
C VAL A 59 0.80 8.49 3.64
N GLN A 60 1.47 9.33 4.38
CA GLN A 60 0.89 9.96 5.55
C GLN A 60 1.22 11.46 5.62
N ALA A 61 0.34 12.22 6.31
CA ALA A 61 0.61 13.62 6.52
C ALA A 61 1.79 13.81 7.47
N SER A 62 2.78 14.62 7.08
CA SER A 62 3.92 14.97 7.92
C SER A 62 3.51 15.97 8.99
N VAL A 63 4.20 15.93 10.14
CA VAL A 63 3.95 16.82 11.26
C VAL A 63 4.78 18.11 11.19
N ASP A 64 5.86 18.13 10.42
CA ASP A 64 6.81 19.24 10.30
C ASP A 64 6.70 20.00 8.97
N GLY A 65 5.75 19.59 8.09
CA GLY A 65 5.52 20.20 6.78
C GLY A 65 6.59 19.91 5.74
N LYS A 66 7.49 18.96 6.01
CA LYS A 66 8.50 18.49 5.06
C LYS A 66 8.08 17.17 4.44
N VAL A 67 8.79 16.75 3.38
CA VAL A 67 8.61 15.42 2.81
C VAL A 67 9.70 14.50 3.34
N HIS A 68 9.30 13.38 3.96
CA HIS A 68 10.22 12.32 4.37
C HIS A 68 9.96 11.08 3.54
N VAL A 69 11.02 10.51 2.99
CA VAL A 69 10.96 9.26 2.22
C VAL A 69 11.78 8.22 2.96
N THR A 70 11.11 7.14 3.36
CA THR A 70 11.74 6.02 4.06
C THR A 70 11.43 4.74 3.29
N VAL A 71 12.46 3.95 3.03
CA VAL A 71 12.34 2.59 2.48
C VAL A 71 13.05 1.65 3.42
N SER A 72 12.37 0.62 3.87
CA SER A 72 12.93 -0.37 4.79
C SER A 72 12.53 -1.78 4.41
N GLY A 73 13.42 -2.74 4.64
CA GLY A 73 13.13 -4.14 4.35
C GLY A 73 14.38 -4.98 4.13
N SER A 74 14.30 -5.96 3.24
CA SER A 74 15.41 -6.88 2.97
C SER A 74 15.42 -7.36 1.52
N TYR A 75 16.60 -7.70 1.04
CA TYR A 75 16.81 -8.31 -0.28
C TYR A 75 17.87 -9.41 -0.20
N ALA A 76 17.89 -10.33 -1.16
CA ALA A 76 18.86 -11.42 -1.17
C ALA A 76 19.78 -11.40 -2.40
N LYS A 77 19.32 -10.94 -3.55
CA LYS A 77 20.06 -10.95 -4.81
C LYS A 77 20.37 -9.55 -5.31
N ALA A 78 19.33 -8.81 -5.68
CA ALA A 78 19.46 -7.45 -6.17
C ALA A 78 18.87 -6.45 -5.17
N LYS A 79 19.53 -5.30 -5.02
CA LYS A 79 19.02 -4.20 -4.20
C LYS A 79 17.74 -3.64 -4.81
N PRO A 80 16.82 -3.11 -3.97
CA PRO A 80 15.69 -2.35 -4.49
C PRO A 80 16.17 -1.13 -5.29
N ASP A 81 15.49 -0.86 -6.39
CA ASP A 81 15.70 0.34 -7.18
C ASP A 81 14.90 1.48 -6.56
N LEU A 82 15.60 2.50 -6.10
CA LEU A 82 15.00 3.69 -5.50
C LEU A 82 15.39 4.92 -6.31
N THR A 83 14.40 5.70 -6.71
CA THR A 83 14.57 6.99 -7.36
C THR A 83 13.86 8.06 -6.53
N VAL A 84 14.56 9.10 -6.13
CA VAL A 84 13.97 10.26 -5.45
C VAL A 84 14.55 11.51 -6.09
N ALA A 85 13.72 12.28 -6.78
CA ALA A 85 14.15 13.46 -7.52
C ALA A 85 13.12 14.59 -7.44
N PRO A 86 13.52 15.80 -7.03
CA PRO A 86 12.68 16.98 -7.15
C PRO A 86 12.68 17.47 -8.59
N VAL A 87 11.50 17.63 -9.19
CA VAL A 87 11.31 18.13 -10.56
C VAL A 87 10.22 19.20 -10.56
N ALA A 88 10.58 20.44 -10.84
CA ALA A 88 9.65 21.56 -10.97
C ALA A 88 8.66 21.71 -9.78
N GLY A 89 9.15 21.61 -8.54
CA GLY A 89 8.32 21.75 -7.33
C GLY A 89 7.53 20.49 -6.95
N VAL A 90 7.63 19.42 -7.72
CA VAL A 90 7.05 18.10 -7.42
C VAL A 90 8.16 17.11 -7.08
N LEU A 91 8.05 16.42 -5.94
CA LEU A 91 8.98 15.34 -5.61
C LEU A 91 8.51 14.05 -6.28
N THR A 92 9.35 13.46 -7.12
CA THR A 92 9.09 12.15 -7.72
C THR A 92 9.81 11.08 -6.93
N VAL A 93 9.05 10.08 -6.47
CA VAL A 93 9.53 8.93 -5.72
C VAL A 93 9.22 7.66 -6.49
N GLY A 94 10.25 6.88 -6.79
CA GLY A 94 10.11 5.56 -7.40
C GLY A 94 10.72 4.50 -6.50
N ALA A 95 9.99 3.40 -6.22
CA ALA A 95 10.51 2.27 -5.47
C ALA A 95 10.11 0.97 -6.16
N ARG A 96 11.09 0.13 -6.45
CA ARG A 96 10.88 -1.13 -7.17
C ARG A 96 11.73 -2.26 -6.60
N CYS A 97 11.11 -3.44 -6.49
CA CYS A 97 11.81 -4.68 -6.21
C CYS A 97 12.15 -5.41 -7.52
N PRO A 98 13.46 -5.60 -7.85
CA PRO A 98 13.86 -6.21 -9.11
C PRO A 98 13.63 -7.72 -9.17
N ASP A 99 13.44 -8.38 -8.04
CA ASP A 99 13.19 -9.82 -7.97
C ASP A 99 12.34 -10.22 -6.74
N VAL A 100 11.84 -11.45 -6.75
CA VAL A 100 10.97 -12.01 -5.70
C VAL A 100 11.63 -12.21 -4.33
N HIS A 101 12.94 -11.98 -4.20
CA HIS A 101 13.68 -12.06 -2.94
C HIS A 101 13.93 -10.69 -2.32
N CYS A 102 13.40 -9.65 -2.94
CA CYS A 102 13.37 -8.29 -2.43
C CYS A 102 12.00 -8.03 -1.81
N HIS A 103 11.99 -7.56 -0.57
CA HIS A 103 10.78 -7.19 0.17
C HIS A 103 11.10 -5.92 0.93
N VAL A 104 10.61 -4.81 0.44
CA VAL A 104 10.74 -3.50 1.08
C VAL A 104 9.40 -2.80 1.10
N ASP A 105 9.21 -1.97 2.10
CA ASP A 105 8.07 -1.09 2.26
C ASP A 105 8.52 0.36 2.03
N LEU A 106 7.72 1.12 1.29
CA LEU A 106 7.91 2.54 1.05
C LEU A 106 6.98 3.34 1.95
N THR A 107 7.51 4.23 2.76
CA THR A 107 6.76 5.22 3.52
C THR A 107 7.13 6.62 3.03
N VAL A 108 6.11 7.41 2.67
CA VAL A 108 6.28 8.80 2.24
C VAL A 108 5.42 9.69 3.14
N GLU A 109 6.06 10.50 3.96
CA GLU A 109 5.36 11.54 4.71
C GLU A 109 5.33 12.80 3.87
N VAL A 110 4.18 13.44 3.76
CA VAL A 110 3.97 14.62 2.91
C VAL A 110 3.30 15.74 3.69
N PRO A 111 3.57 17.00 3.38
CA PRO A 111 2.75 18.10 3.91
C PRO A 111 1.27 17.81 3.62
N ALA A 112 0.40 18.04 4.59
CA ALA A 112 -1.03 17.71 4.45
C ALA A 112 -1.67 18.34 3.21
N GLU A 113 -1.17 19.51 2.80
CA GLU A 113 -1.65 20.31 1.66
C GLU A 113 -0.95 19.98 0.33
N ALA A 114 0.05 19.08 0.33
CA ALA A 114 0.74 18.70 -0.89
C ALA A 114 -0.11 17.72 -1.72
N ALA A 115 -0.33 18.02 -3.00
CA ALA A 115 -1.07 17.13 -3.88
C ALA A 115 -0.35 15.78 -4.05
N VAL A 116 -1.07 14.67 -3.94
CA VAL A 116 -0.49 13.33 -4.05
C VAL A 116 -1.01 12.63 -5.30
N GLN A 117 -0.07 12.20 -6.14
CA GLN A 117 -0.31 11.28 -7.25
C GLN A 117 0.45 9.98 -6.98
N ALA A 118 -0.26 8.88 -6.79
CA ALA A 118 0.39 7.58 -6.56
C ALA A 118 -0.08 6.55 -7.58
N LYS A 119 0.90 5.82 -8.12
CA LYS A 119 0.68 4.68 -8.98
C LYS A 119 1.40 3.48 -8.40
N VAL A 120 0.63 2.45 -8.04
CA VAL A 120 1.17 1.25 -7.39
C VAL A 120 0.81 0.02 -8.23
N ASP A 121 1.77 -0.86 -8.45
CA ASP A 121 1.59 -2.09 -9.21
C ASP A 121 1.86 -3.31 -8.32
N GLN A 122 0.93 -4.28 -8.29
CA GLN A 122 1.00 -5.53 -7.52
C GLN A 122 1.23 -5.35 -5.99
N ALA A 123 0.84 -4.19 -5.42
CA ALA A 123 1.04 -3.89 -4.01
C ALA A 123 -0.10 -3.02 -3.46
N SER A 124 -0.23 -2.97 -2.13
CA SER A 124 -1.21 -2.11 -1.46
C SER A 124 -0.74 -0.67 -1.36
N LEU A 125 -1.70 0.24 -1.31
CA LEU A 125 -1.49 1.66 -1.08
C LEU A 125 -2.37 2.14 0.08
N ASP A 126 -1.73 2.59 1.15
CA ASP A 126 -2.38 3.12 2.33
C ASP A 126 -2.10 4.63 2.43
N VAL A 127 -3.16 5.46 2.54
CA VAL A 127 -3.04 6.92 2.63
C VAL A 127 -3.73 7.42 3.90
N THR A 128 -3.05 8.21 4.71
CA THR A 128 -3.59 8.67 5.98
C THR A 128 -3.40 10.18 6.20
N GLY A 129 -4.48 10.85 6.59
CA GLY A 129 -4.43 12.24 7.11
C GLY A 129 -4.16 13.33 6.08
N VAL A 130 -4.10 13.01 4.78
CA VAL A 130 -3.87 13.99 3.71
C VAL A 130 -5.11 14.86 3.49
N ALA A 131 -4.91 16.16 3.25
CA ALA A 131 -5.96 17.16 3.11
C ALA A 131 -6.06 17.76 1.70
N SER A 132 -5.12 17.47 0.81
CA SER A 132 -5.11 17.99 -0.56
C SER A 132 -5.67 16.98 -1.56
N ARG A 133 -5.66 17.35 -2.86
CA ARG A 133 -6.11 16.46 -3.94
C ARG A 133 -5.33 15.16 -3.99
N LEU A 134 -6.05 14.05 -4.11
CA LEU A 134 -5.52 12.69 -4.25
C LEU A 134 -5.86 12.12 -5.62
N THR A 135 -4.86 11.58 -6.32
CA THR A 135 -5.06 10.82 -7.56
C THR A 135 -4.28 9.52 -7.45
N LEU A 136 -4.99 8.40 -7.34
CA LEU A 136 -4.44 7.10 -6.99
C LEU A 136 -4.81 6.07 -8.06
N ASP A 137 -3.82 5.35 -8.57
CA ASP A 137 -3.98 4.25 -9.55
C ASP A 137 -3.32 2.99 -8.94
N ALA A 138 -4.04 1.89 -8.83
CA ALA A 138 -3.49 0.63 -8.36
C ALA A 138 -3.84 -0.52 -9.31
N ARG A 139 -2.85 -1.37 -9.58
CA ARG A 139 -3.02 -2.58 -10.38
C ARG A 139 -2.64 -3.79 -9.54
N GLY A 140 -3.64 -4.59 -9.16
CA GLY A 140 -3.37 -5.78 -8.36
C GLY A 140 -2.96 -5.47 -6.92
N GLY A 141 -3.79 -4.75 -6.20
CA GLY A 141 -3.62 -4.41 -4.79
C GLY A 141 -4.75 -3.53 -4.31
N SER A 142 -4.97 -3.47 -3.01
CA SER A 142 -6.03 -2.65 -2.42
C SER A 142 -5.54 -1.24 -2.12
N VAL A 143 -6.48 -0.28 -2.18
CA VAL A 143 -6.25 1.11 -1.80
C VAL A 143 -7.08 1.43 -0.56
N ASN A 144 -6.42 1.86 0.50
CA ASN A 144 -7.05 2.24 1.76
C ASN A 144 -6.74 3.70 2.09
N LEU A 145 -7.77 4.50 2.23
CA LEU A 145 -7.68 5.87 2.69
C LEU A 145 -8.29 5.97 4.09
N ALA A 146 -7.52 6.47 5.05
CA ALA A 146 -7.96 6.63 6.42
C ALA A 146 -7.82 8.08 6.89
N ARG A 147 -8.85 8.61 7.56
CA ARG A 147 -8.87 9.95 8.12
C ARG A 147 -8.50 11.04 7.10
N VAL A 148 -9.01 10.88 5.88
CA VAL A 148 -8.71 11.79 4.78
C VAL A 148 -9.59 13.02 4.89
N ARG A 149 -9.01 14.20 4.65
CA ARG A 149 -9.68 15.50 4.64
C ARG A 149 -9.65 16.16 3.26
N SER A 150 -9.29 15.38 2.27
CA SER A 150 -9.16 15.80 0.87
C SER A 150 -10.52 16.16 0.27
N PRO A 151 -10.67 17.34 -0.36
CA PRO A 151 -11.91 17.71 -1.03
C PRO A 151 -12.13 16.98 -2.35
N ASP A 152 -11.06 16.54 -3.01
CA ASP A 152 -11.11 15.92 -4.34
C ASP A 152 -10.27 14.66 -4.36
N VAL A 153 -10.92 13.49 -4.50
CA VAL A 153 -10.29 12.18 -4.48
C VAL A 153 -10.66 11.39 -5.72
N SER A 154 -9.65 10.94 -6.46
CA SER A 154 -9.81 10.06 -7.61
C SER A 154 -9.01 8.78 -7.40
N VAL A 155 -9.68 7.63 -7.41
CA VAL A 155 -9.08 6.31 -7.21
C VAL A 155 -9.51 5.37 -8.32
N ASP A 156 -8.56 4.75 -8.99
CA ASP A 156 -8.78 3.70 -9.99
C ASP A 156 -8.04 2.43 -9.57
N VAL A 157 -8.75 1.31 -9.43
CA VAL A 157 -8.18 0.02 -9.01
C VAL A 157 -8.60 -1.06 -9.98
N ARG A 158 -7.64 -1.80 -10.54
CA ARG A 158 -7.95 -2.86 -11.52
C ARG A 158 -8.13 -4.25 -10.92
N GLY A 159 -7.58 -4.52 -9.77
CA GLY A 159 -7.76 -5.80 -9.08
C GLY A 159 -7.45 -5.62 -7.62
N GLY A 160 -8.47 -5.48 -6.80
CA GLY A 160 -8.39 -5.16 -5.38
C GLY A 160 -9.53 -4.27 -4.94
N SER A 161 -9.68 -4.08 -3.64
CA SER A 161 -10.77 -3.29 -3.07
C SER A 161 -10.33 -1.86 -2.76
N ILE A 162 -11.31 -0.96 -2.73
CA ILE A 162 -11.15 0.44 -2.35
C ILE A 162 -11.88 0.68 -1.04
N THR A 163 -11.18 1.19 -0.04
CA THR A 163 -11.76 1.64 1.23
C THR A 163 -11.41 3.10 1.47
N LEU A 164 -12.42 3.95 1.59
CA LEU A 164 -12.26 5.38 1.78
C LEU A 164 -12.95 5.81 3.07
N VAL A 165 -12.20 6.39 4.01
CA VAL A 165 -12.73 6.92 5.27
C VAL A 165 -12.37 8.40 5.37
N PHE A 166 -13.40 9.25 5.35
CA PHE A 166 -13.26 10.69 5.37
C PHE A 166 -13.54 11.26 6.76
N ASP A 167 -12.66 12.16 7.23
CA ASP A 167 -12.90 12.96 8.44
C ASP A 167 -13.72 14.23 8.12
N ASN A 168 -13.55 14.77 6.92
CA ASN A 168 -14.30 15.93 6.42
C ASN A 168 -15.13 15.54 5.19
N PRO A 169 -16.29 16.17 4.97
CA PRO A 169 -17.05 15.96 3.74
C PRO A 169 -16.22 16.26 2.49
N PRO A 170 -16.01 15.29 1.58
CA PRO A 170 -15.35 15.56 0.31
C PRO A 170 -16.30 16.30 -0.65
N ASP A 171 -15.77 17.19 -1.48
CA ASP A 171 -16.55 17.84 -2.55
C ASP A 171 -16.80 16.86 -3.70
N ARG A 172 -15.78 16.07 -4.05
CA ARG A 172 -15.87 15.09 -5.12
C ARG A 172 -15.06 13.85 -4.83
N VAL A 173 -15.71 12.70 -4.95
CA VAL A 173 -15.06 11.39 -4.94
C VAL A 173 -15.38 10.68 -6.24
N ARG A 174 -14.34 10.22 -6.94
CA ARG A 174 -14.45 9.27 -8.04
C ARG A 174 -13.69 8.02 -7.68
N ALA A 175 -14.39 6.90 -7.49
CA ALA A 175 -13.77 5.61 -7.22
C ALA A 175 -14.24 4.58 -8.25
N THR A 176 -13.29 3.96 -8.92
CA THR A 176 -13.55 2.91 -9.91
C THR A 176 -12.76 1.66 -9.53
N ALA A 177 -13.44 0.53 -9.42
CA ALA A 177 -12.82 -0.77 -9.25
C ALA A 177 -13.25 -1.68 -10.40
N ASN A 178 -12.31 -2.46 -10.98
CA ASN A 178 -12.72 -3.47 -11.95
C ASN A 178 -13.12 -4.76 -11.24
N ASP A 179 -12.21 -5.33 -10.44
CA ASP A 179 -12.41 -6.58 -9.69
C ASP A 179 -12.19 -6.31 -8.20
N GLY A 180 -13.24 -5.90 -7.49
CA GLY A 180 -13.18 -5.57 -6.07
C GLY A 180 -14.33 -4.69 -5.60
N SER A 181 -14.51 -4.64 -4.30
CA SER A 181 -15.57 -3.85 -3.67
C SER A 181 -15.09 -2.43 -3.33
N ILE A 182 -16.03 -1.50 -3.30
CA ILE A 182 -15.81 -0.11 -2.90
C ILE A 182 -16.57 0.15 -1.62
N THR A 183 -15.88 0.56 -0.57
CA THR A 183 -16.47 1.00 0.69
C THR A 183 -16.10 2.46 0.93
N VAL A 184 -17.12 3.30 1.12
CA VAL A 184 -16.93 4.73 1.38
C VAL A 184 -17.64 5.09 2.67
N GLN A 185 -16.91 5.65 3.60
CA GLN A 185 -17.45 6.22 4.84
C GLN A 185 -17.27 7.72 4.80
N VAL A 186 -18.38 8.45 4.91
CA VAL A 186 -18.41 9.92 4.88
C VAL A 186 -19.12 10.50 6.12
N PRO A 187 -18.71 11.70 6.58
CA PRO A 187 -19.43 12.41 7.62
C PRO A 187 -20.88 12.70 7.19
N ARG A 188 -21.85 12.41 8.04
CA ARG A 188 -23.28 12.64 7.77
C ARG A 188 -23.74 14.07 8.11
N THR A 189 -22.86 15.03 7.98
CA THR A 189 -23.10 16.45 8.32
C THR A 189 -23.63 17.26 7.16
N VAL A 190 -23.57 16.74 5.94
CA VAL A 190 -23.99 17.36 4.69
C VAL A 190 -24.72 16.35 3.79
N PRO A 191 -25.59 16.81 2.86
CA PRO A 191 -26.16 15.91 1.86
C PRO A 191 -25.14 15.54 0.78
N TYR A 192 -25.32 14.35 0.17
CA TYR A 192 -24.47 13.83 -0.90
C TYR A 192 -25.29 13.43 -2.11
N GLY A 193 -24.82 13.80 -3.31
CA GLY A 193 -25.28 13.23 -4.57
C GLY A 193 -24.48 11.96 -4.85
N ILE A 194 -25.15 10.79 -4.76
CA ILE A 194 -24.47 9.49 -4.90
C ILE A 194 -24.87 8.86 -6.22
N ASP A 195 -23.92 8.68 -7.10
CA ASP A 195 -24.05 7.91 -8.33
C ASP A 195 -23.18 6.64 -8.21
N ALA A 196 -23.78 5.54 -7.79
CA ALA A 196 -23.13 4.27 -7.49
C ALA A 196 -23.70 3.16 -8.37
N VAL A 197 -22.85 2.49 -9.16
CA VAL A 197 -23.21 1.38 -10.03
C VAL A 197 -22.25 0.20 -9.83
N ALA A 198 -22.78 -0.90 -9.34
CA ALA A 198 -22.13 -2.21 -9.31
C ALA A 198 -22.72 -3.06 -10.45
N ALA A 199 -21.95 -3.30 -11.50
CA ALA A 199 -22.47 -3.99 -12.68
C ALA A 199 -22.80 -5.47 -12.40
N GLN A 200 -21.95 -6.12 -11.62
CA GLN A 200 -22.15 -7.49 -11.12
C GLN A 200 -21.88 -7.53 -9.62
N GLY A 201 -22.88 -7.16 -8.84
CA GLY A 201 -22.80 -7.05 -7.39
C GLY A 201 -23.97 -6.27 -6.82
N SER A 202 -23.83 -5.81 -5.60
CA SER A 202 -24.87 -5.05 -4.89
C SER A 202 -24.41 -3.64 -4.55
N THR A 203 -25.38 -2.74 -4.42
CA THR A 203 -25.15 -1.39 -3.93
C THR A 203 -25.95 -1.19 -2.65
N ASP A 204 -25.26 -0.81 -1.58
CA ASP A 204 -25.85 -0.50 -0.28
C ASP A 204 -25.52 0.95 0.11
N LEU A 205 -26.56 1.77 0.24
CA LEU A 205 -26.45 3.18 0.57
C LEU A 205 -27.12 3.43 1.93
N SER A 206 -26.32 3.57 2.98
CA SER A 206 -26.78 3.92 4.31
C SER A 206 -26.81 5.45 4.55
N VAL A 207 -26.42 6.23 3.54
CA VAL A 207 -26.47 7.70 3.53
C VAL A 207 -27.58 8.14 2.58
N PRO A 208 -28.42 9.13 2.95
CA PRO A 208 -29.42 9.67 2.06
C PRO A 208 -28.82 10.22 0.77
N ASN A 209 -29.43 9.89 -0.37
CA ASN A 209 -28.99 10.34 -1.68
C ASN A 209 -29.80 11.55 -2.14
N ASP A 210 -29.14 12.69 -2.28
CA ASP A 210 -29.71 13.93 -2.82
C ASP A 210 -28.94 14.34 -4.06
N GLN A 211 -29.50 14.08 -5.24
CA GLN A 211 -28.86 14.38 -6.52
C GLN A 211 -28.60 15.88 -6.76
N SER A 212 -29.22 16.77 -5.98
CA SER A 212 -28.99 18.22 -6.04
C SER A 212 -27.86 18.70 -5.14
N ALA A 213 -27.31 17.81 -4.30
CA ALA A 213 -26.22 18.15 -3.38
C ALA A 213 -24.95 18.58 -4.14
N THR A 214 -24.17 19.44 -3.52
CA THR A 214 -22.87 19.91 -4.08
C THR A 214 -21.77 18.88 -3.90
N HIS A 215 -21.86 18.02 -2.88
CA HIS A 215 -20.90 16.95 -2.60
C HIS A 215 -21.26 15.72 -3.43
N GLN A 216 -20.37 15.30 -4.33
CA GLN A 216 -20.67 14.28 -5.32
C GLN A 216 -19.79 13.03 -5.15
N LEU A 217 -20.42 11.85 -5.09
CA LEU A 217 -19.75 10.55 -5.02
C LEU A 217 -20.06 9.74 -6.29
N TYR A 218 -19.05 9.53 -7.16
CA TYR A 218 -19.15 8.71 -8.37
C TYR A 218 -18.42 7.38 -8.15
N LEU A 219 -19.18 6.31 -7.96
CA LEU A 219 -18.67 5.01 -7.56
C LEU A 219 -19.03 3.96 -8.61
N ARG A 220 -18.04 3.25 -9.13
CA ARG A 220 -18.24 2.23 -10.17
C ARG A 220 -17.45 0.96 -9.86
N THR A 221 -18.10 -0.19 -9.91
CA THR A 221 -17.39 -1.47 -9.92
C THR A 221 -18.02 -2.41 -10.95
N ASN A 222 -17.19 -3.23 -11.61
CA ASN A 222 -17.68 -4.26 -12.51
C ASN A 222 -18.01 -5.54 -11.73
N TYR A 223 -17.08 -6.02 -10.90
CA TYR A 223 -17.24 -7.22 -10.07
C TYR A 223 -17.00 -6.87 -8.60
N GLY A 224 -18.06 -6.84 -7.80
CA GLY A 224 -17.99 -6.48 -6.38
C GLY A 224 -19.17 -5.61 -5.95
N SER A 225 -19.18 -5.28 -4.66
CA SER A 225 -20.26 -4.48 -4.07
C SER A 225 -19.79 -3.06 -3.76
N ILE A 226 -20.72 -2.12 -3.74
CA ILE A 226 -20.52 -0.74 -3.31
C ILE A 226 -21.28 -0.52 -2.02
N THR A 227 -20.59 -0.04 -0.99
CA THR A 227 -21.19 0.33 0.29
C THR A 227 -20.86 1.79 0.61
N VAL A 228 -21.88 2.61 0.92
CA VAL A 228 -21.71 4.00 1.38
C VAL A 228 -22.37 4.15 2.73
N GLN A 229 -21.62 4.58 3.76
CA GLN A 229 -22.06 4.67 5.14
C GLN A 229 -21.58 5.93 5.87
#